data_9217920bbae09e80239962c1b6a9a4df
#
_entry.id   9217920bbae09e80239962c1b6a9a4df
#
_cell.length_a   1.000
_cell.length_b   1.000
_cell.length_c   1.000
_cell.angle_alpha   90.00
_cell.angle_beta   90.00
_cell.angle_gamma   90.00
#
_symmetry.space_group_name_H-M   'P 1'
#
loop_
_entity.id
_entity.type
_entity.pdbx_description
1 polymer ?
#
loop_
_entity_poly.entity_id
_entity_poly.type
_entity_poly.pdbx_seq_one_letter_code
_entity_poly.pdbx_strand_id
1 'polypeptide(L)'
;MCFLGSEEFPGENEYKRMLAVHGGGSNASTSMDATTYKFHVVNAHLGGVLEVFASMFTSPLFTPSGTGREINQIDAEDSKNRISDGRRRLQIFKSECGKEGHWYSKFSTGNTGTILRGDSNSNSNSNSNSNSGGTTMNSNHDGGGGYVNSKSDDIRVAGTDAEVHLTREAILYFHSLHYVPSSMTVVIVGDSSLDSLQSMAEPLFSSIPTGPRLSVEDLSKEFQESQIRREIDEAFAKKRPLTADTVVPYNPIFPLPLTPSPPIIYVPPLRPSRSLTLNFPIPPQLRNKSSSPVKLVSHLLGHEGPGSSFAVLQDRGWITAMEAGKSLEYTDFAMFQISLSLTPAGEENYSKVLALIYGHLRLLKASSLTPSGTAVLRSLWSEAKTISEISFDQSTPASAYSFAPSYAQVLQRWKTEESLRVHYEYSPDLDVEGFRERVEGMRPENAVTEWRSREAYDNAPEGTVEKREKWYDIQYKTRDVTSEEIALWSESAGSDKEGDGDGDGDGDGDGDDGDGDLND
;
A
#
# COMPACT_ATOMS: atom_id res chain seq x y z
N MET A 1 0.44 0.04 20.92
CA MET A 1 0.07 -1.32 21.43
C MET A 1 -0.53 -1.24 22.85
N CYS A 2 -1.58 -0.46 23.01
CA CYS A 2 -2.35 -0.39 24.27
C CYS A 2 -2.95 -1.74 24.71
N PHE A 3 -2.81 -2.76 23.89
CA PHE A 3 -3.41 -4.08 23.99
C PHE A 3 -2.62 -5.07 24.85
N LEU A 4 -1.61 -4.59 25.56
CA LEU A 4 -0.75 -5.42 26.40
C LEU A 4 -1.22 -5.37 27.86
N GLY A 5 -2.00 -6.34 28.27
CA GLY A 5 -2.55 -6.51 29.60
C GLY A 5 -4.03 -6.83 29.55
N SER A 6 -4.45 -7.82 30.30
CA SER A 6 -5.82 -8.27 30.44
C SER A 6 -6.20 -8.36 31.91
N GLU A 7 -7.47 -8.58 32.22
CA GLU A 7 -7.91 -8.78 33.60
C GLU A 7 -7.21 -9.97 34.24
N GLU A 8 -6.97 -11.04 33.48
CA GLU A 8 -6.31 -12.26 33.96
C GLU A 8 -4.79 -12.10 34.08
N PHE A 9 -4.19 -11.34 33.16
CA PHE A 9 -2.75 -11.05 33.10
C PHE A 9 -2.51 -9.54 33.07
N PRO A 10 -2.64 -8.85 34.24
CA PRO A 10 -2.66 -7.38 34.28
C PRO A 10 -1.29 -6.73 34.04
N GLY A 11 -0.20 -7.49 34.06
CA GLY A 11 1.15 -6.97 33.86
C GLY A 11 1.42 -6.56 32.41
N GLU A 12 1.52 -5.26 32.12
CA GLU A 12 1.73 -4.72 30.77
C GLU A 12 2.92 -5.33 30.03
N ASN A 13 3.99 -5.72 30.72
CA ASN A 13 5.18 -6.33 30.14
C ASN A 13 5.21 -7.86 30.24
N GLU A 14 4.21 -8.46 30.87
CA GLU A 14 4.20 -9.89 31.14
C GLU A 14 4.25 -10.73 29.88
N TYR A 15 3.42 -10.43 28.92
CA TYR A 15 3.40 -11.07 27.61
C TYR A 15 4.74 -10.99 26.87
N LYS A 16 5.32 -9.79 26.78
CA LYS A 16 6.62 -9.60 26.12
C LYS A 16 7.75 -10.31 26.84
N ARG A 17 7.74 -10.26 28.19
CA ARG A 17 8.74 -10.95 29.01
C ARG A 17 8.63 -12.47 28.84
N MET A 18 7.40 -13.00 28.84
CA MET A 18 7.15 -14.42 28.63
C MET A 18 7.67 -14.89 27.27
N LEU A 19 7.38 -14.15 26.20
CA LEU A 19 7.92 -14.42 24.88
C LEU A 19 9.46 -14.41 24.88
N ALA A 20 10.07 -13.35 25.42
CA ALA A 20 11.52 -13.18 25.39
C ALA A 20 12.24 -14.31 26.15
N VAL A 21 11.74 -14.73 27.31
CA VAL A 21 12.30 -15.84 28.12
C VAL A 21 12.22 -17.17 27.37
N HIS A 22 11.21 -17.35 26.53
CA HIS A 22 10.96 -18.59 25.79
C HIS A 22 11.39 -18.51 24.30
N GLY A 23 12.33 -17.61 23.98
CA GLY A 23 12.92 -17.50 22.63
C GLY A 23 11.93 -17.02 21.56
N GLY A 24 10.90 -16.28 21.98
CA GLY A 24 9.83 -15.80 21.13
C GLY A 24 9.84 -14.28 20.92
N GLY A 25 8.91 -13.84 20.12
CA GLY A 25 8.65 -12.41 19.84
C GLY A 25 7.26 -12.20 19.27
N SER A 26 6.79 -10.97 19.31
CA SER A 26 5.47 -10.59 18.80
C SER A 26 5.56 -9.31 17.97
N ASN A 27 4.61 -9.15 17.06
CA ASN A 27 4.39 -7.92 16.31
C ASN A 27 2.92 -7.77 15.96
N ALA A 28 2.51 -6.56 15.60
CA ALA A 28 1.21 -6.28 15.03
C ALA A 28 1.34 -5.31 13.87
N SER A 29 0.43 -5.40 12.93
CA SER A 29 0.33 -4.49 11.78
C SER A 29 -1.12 -4.16 11.51
N THR A 30 -1.37 -2.92 11.11
CA THR A 30 -2.70 -2.45 10.71
C THR A 30 -2.63 -1.98 9.27
N SER A 31 -3.48 -2.56 8.42
CA SER A 31 -3.81 -2.07 7.09
C SER A 31 -5.04 -1.15 7.17
N MET A 32 -5.55 -0.72 6.03
CA MET A 32 -6.74 0.15 6.01
C MET A 32 -8.03 -0.59 6.38
N ASP A 33 -8.05 -1.92 6.32
CA ASP A 33 -9.24 -2.77 6.51
C ASP A 33 -9.04 -3.91 7.52
N ALA A 34 -7.83 -4.14 8.01
CA ALA A 34 -7.53 -5.24 8.92
C ALA A 34 -6.38 -4.94 9.88
N THR A 35 -6.46 -5.49 11.08
CA THR A 35 -5.34 -5.54 12.04
C THR A 35 -4.92 -6.98 12.25
N THR A 36 -3.63 -7.24 12.13
CA THR A 36 -3.04 -8.57 12.30
C THR A 36 -2.11 -8.56 13.51
N TYR A 37 -2.38 -9.42 14.47
CA TYR A 37 -1.52 -9.68 15.63
C TYR A 37 -0.82 -11.02 15.42
N LYS A 38 0.47 -11.08 15.69
CA LYS A 38 1.24 -12.32 15.56
C LYS A 38 2.31 -12.47 16.62
N PHE A 39 2.58 -13.69 16.99
CA PHE A 39 3.72 -14.05 17.81
C PHE A 39 4.35 -15.36 17.35
N HIS A 40 5.55 -15.62 17.81
CA HIS A 40 6.21 -16.92 17.75
C HIS A 40 6.84 -17.22 19.09
N VAL A 41 6.98 -18.49 19.40
CA VAL A 41 7.61 -18.99 20.62
C VAL A 41 8.09 -20.43 20.38
N VAL A 42 9.02 -20.93 21.19
CA VAL A 42 9.39 -22.35 21.20
C VAL A 42 8.15 -23.19 21.51
N ASN A 43 7.92 -24.26 20.75
CA ASN A 43 6.68 -25.03 20.76
C ASN A 43 6.26 -25.54 22.14
N ALA A 44 7.23 -25.93 22.99
CA ALA A 44 6.95 -26.37 24.37
C ALA A 44 6.22 -25.32 25.25
N HIS A 45 6.25 -24.05 24.87
CA HIS A 45 5.65 -22.93 25.59
C HIS A 45 4.44 -22.32 24.87
N LEU A 46 4.02 -22.91 23.73
CA LEU A 46 2.93 -22.39 22.91
C LEU A 46 1.63 -22.22 23.71
N GLY A 47 1.23 -23.22 24.49
CA GLY A 47 -0.03 -23.20 25.24
C GLY A 47 -0.13 -22.02 26.23
N GLY A 48 0.88 -21.84 27.07
CA GLY A 48 0.88 -20.77 28.06
C GLY A 48 0.97 -19.38 27.45
N VAL A 49 1.71 -19.21 26.33
CA VAL A 49 1.72 -17.92 25.63
C VAL A 49 0.41 -17.66 24.90
N LEU A 50 -0.22 -18.71 24.34
CA LEU A 50 -1.50 -18.61 23.66
C LEU A 50 -2.63 -18.17 24.62
N GLU A 51 -2.59 -18.64 25.87
CA GLU A 51 -3.52 -18.23 26.93
C GLU A 51 -3.43 -16.72 27.18
N VAL A 52 -2.22 -16.21 27.43
CA VAL A 52 -2.00 -14.77 27.62
C VAL A 52 -2.40 -13.98 26.36
N PHE A 53 -2.09 -14.50 25.17
CA PHE A 53 -2.46 -13.87 23.91
C PHE A 53 -3.99 -13.80 23.71
N ALA A 54 -4.71 -14.88 23.98
CA ALA A 54 -6.16 -14.93 23.86
C ALA A 54 -6.87 -14.01 24.85
N SER A 55 -6.37 -13.94 26.10
CA SER A 55 -6.95 -13.09 27.15
C SER A 55 -6.96 -11.59 26.77
N MET A 56 -5.97 -11.15 25.97
CA MET A 56 -5.94 -9.77 25.48
C MET A 56 -7.11 -9.43 24.54
N PHE A 57 -7.71 -10.41 23.89
CA PHE A 57 -8.92 -10.24 23.06
C PHE A 57 -10.20 -10.42 23.88
N THR A 58 -10.12 -11.15 24.98
CA THR A 58 -11.27 -11.43 25.86
C THR A 58 -11.55 -10.27 26.82
N SER A 59 -10.56 -9.74 27.52
CA SER A 59 -10.73 -8.74 28.58
C SER A 59 -9.55 -7.77 28.65
N PRO A 60 -9.28 -6.98 27.58
CA PRO A 60 -8.15 -6.04 27.57
C PRO A 60 -8.37 -4.89 28.56
N LEU A 61 -7.31 -4.49 29.27
CA LEU A 61 -7.38 -3.43 30.27
C LEU A 61 -7.31 -2.02 29.67
N PHE A 62 -6.56 -1.81 28.61
CA PHE A 62 -6.28 -0.47 28.07
C PHE A 62 -6.00 0.54 29.18
N THR A 63 -4.95 0.31 29.97
CA THR A 63 -4.65 1.18 31.10
C THR A 63 -4.43 2.63 30.68
N PRO A 64 -4.84 3.65 31.46
CA PRO A 64 -4.61 5.05 31.12
C PRO A 64 -3.12 5.36 30.88
N SER A 65 -2.24 4.82 31.73
CA SER A 65 -0.79 4.98 31.58
C SER A 65 -0.26 4.34 30.30
N GLY A 66 -0.76 3.15 29.94
CA GLY A 66 -0.43 2.47 28.68
C GLY A 66 -0.91 3.27 27.47
N THR A 67 -2.13 3.80 27.52
CA THR A 67 -2.71 4.64 26.47
C THR A 67 -1.86 5.90 26.24
N GLY A 68 -1.50 6.62 27.29
CA GLY A 68 -0.67 7.82 27.18
C GLY A 68 0.73 7.54 26.61
N ARG A 69 1.36 6.44 27.01
CA ARG A 69 2.67 6.03 26.43
C ARG A 69 2.56 5.67 24.95
N GLU A 70 1.48 5.02 24.56
CA GLU A 70 1.26 4.64 23.15
C GLU A 70 1.04 5.86 22.27
N ILE A 71 0.36 6.90 22.73
CA ILE A 71 0.22 8.18 22.02
C ILE A 71 1.61 8.76 21.70
N ASN A 72 2.53 8.75 22.68
CA ASN A 72 3.91 9.19 22.44
C ASN A 72 4.66 8.32 21.42
N GLN A 73 4.41 7.02 21.40
CA GLN A 73 5.02 6.11 20.41
C GLN A 73 4.49 6.38 19.00
N ILE A 74 3.21 6.71 18.86
CA ILE A 74 2.61 7.09 17.59
C ILE A 74 3.22 8.40 17.06
N ASP A 75 3.48 9.39 17.92
CA ASP A 75 4.20 10.61 17.53
C ASP A 75 5.63 10.33 17.03
N ALA A 76 6.33 9.40 17.67
CA ALA A 76 7.64 8.97 17.21
C ALA A 76 7.57 8.25 15.85
N GLU A 77 6.52 7.46 15.63
CA GLU A 77 6.25 6.81 14.34
C GLU A 77 5.90 7.84 13.26
N ASP A 78 5.05 8.82 13.55
CA ASP A 78 4.73 9.93 12.66
C ASP A 78 6.00 10.69 12.24
N SER A 79 6.85 11.03 13.20
CA SER A 79 8.13 11.70 12.95
C SER A 79 9.04 10.88 12.02
N LYS A 80 9.11 9.56 12.22
CA LYS A 80 9.85 8.64 11.33
C LYS A 80 9.22 8.57 9.93
N ASN A 81 7.91 8.58 9.83
CA ASN A 81 7.20 8.51 8.55
C ASN A 81 7.40 9.77 7.71
N ARG A 82 7.53 10.95 8.35
CA ARG A 82 7.80 12.24 7.67
C ARG A 82 9.12 12.26 6.91
N ILE A 83 10.11 11.46 7.30
CA ILE A 83 11.42 11.31 6.64
C ILE A 83 11.54 10.05 5.78
N SER A 84 10.42 9.40 5.44
CA SER A 84 10.36 8.23 4.56
C SER A 84 9.75 8.59 3.21
N ASP A 85 10.53 8.50 2.12
CA ASP A 85 10.05 8.81 0.77
C ASP A 85 8.78 8.03 0.39
N GLY A 86 8.69 6.76 0.75
CA GLY A 86 7.51 5.93 0.47
C GLY A 86 6.26 6.41 1.21
N ARG A 87 6.39 6.79 2.49
CA ARG A 87 5.28 7.33 3.29
C ARG A 87 4.86 8.72 2.82
N ARG A 88 5.83 9.56 2.48
CA ARG A 88 5.59 10.90 1.91
C ARG A 88 4.80 10.82 0.60
N ARG A 89 5.25 9.97 -0.33
CA ARG A 89 4.58 9.72 -1.60
C ARG A 89 3.14 9.23 -1.39
N LEU A 90 2.95 8.21 -0.55
CA LEU A 90 1.62 7.69 -0.24
C LEU A 90 0.69 8.77 0.30
N GLN A 91 1.20 9.64 1.18
CA GLN A 91 0.39 10.69 1.78
C GLN A 91 0.02 11.79 0.77
N ILE A 92 0.95 12.19 -0.11
CA ILE A 92 0.65 13.12 -1.22
C ILE A 92 -0.42 12.50 -2.14
N PHE A 93 -0.25 11.23 -2.53
CA PHE A 93 -1.21 10.54 -3.38
C PHE A 93 -2.62 10.51 -2.77
N LYS A 94 -2.73 10.20 -1.47
CA LYS A 94 -4.01 10.22 -0.75
C LYS A 94 -4.64 11.60 -0.71
N SER A 95 -3.85 12.65 -0.48
CA SER A 95 -4.32 14.04 -0.37
C SER A 95 -4.72 14.63 -1.70
N GLU A 96 -3.99 14.30 -2.77
CA GLU A 96 -4.23 14.87 -4.10
C GLU A 96 -5.33 14.13 -4.87
N CYS A 97 -5.34 12.81 -4.78
CA CYS A 97 -6.23 11.99 -5.60
C CYS A 97 -7.44 11.46 -4.83
N GLY A 98 -7.39 11.50 -3.49
CA GLY A 98 -8.42 10.93 -2.65
C GLY A 98 -9.73 11.68 -2.77
N LYS A 99 -10.79 10.97 -3.19
CA LYS A 99 -12.16 11.49 -3.18
C LYS A 99 -12.55 11.87 -1.75
N GLU A 100 -13.13 13.04 -1.57
CA GLU A 100 -13.63 13.49 -0.27
C GLU A 100 -14.60 12.45 0.32
N GLY A 101 -14.38 12.11 1.60
CA GLY A 101 -15.16 11.08 2.30
C GLY A 101 -14.82 9.64 1.94
N HIS A 102 -13.89 9.39 1.01
CA HIS A 102 -13.42 8.04 0.75
C HIS A 102 -12.53 7.57 1.91
N TRP A 103 -12.79 6.38 2.44
CA TRP A 103 -12.11 5.85 3.63
C TRP A 103 -10.59 5.71 3.46
N TYR A 104 -10.11 5.42 2.25
CA TYR A 104 -8.69 5.32 1.94
C TYR A 104 -7.95 6.65 2.03
N SER A 105 -8.64 7.78 1.82
CA SER A 105 -8.04 9.13 1.86
C SER A 105 -7.71 9.59 3.27
N LYS A 106 -8.20 8.89 4.31
CA LYS A 106 -7.91 9.23 5.70
C LYS A 106 -6.41 9.13 6.02
N PHE A 107 -5.95 10.01 6.91
CA PHE A 107 -4.60 9.93 7.47
C PHE A 107 -4.43 8.62 8.26
N SER A 108 -3.42 7.83 7.94
CA SER A 108 -3.33 6.45 8.43
C SER A 108 -2.35 6.24 9.58
N THR A 109 -1.39 7.15 9.79
CA THR A 109 -0.43 7.03 10.91
C THR A 109 -1.03 7.53 12.21
N GLY A 110 -1.64 8.71 12.20
CA GLY A 110 -2.04 9.43 13.40
C GLY A 110 -0.87 10.17 14.06
N ASN A 111 -1.18 11.09 14.92
CA ASN A 111 -0.27 11.78 15.83
C ASN A 111 -1.07 12.31 17.03
N THR A 112 -0.42 12.86 18.03
CA THR A 112 -1.08 13.42 19.22
C THR A 112 -2.21 14.38 18.84
N GLY A 113 -2.01 15.26 17.87
CA GLY A 113 -3.04 16.21 17.45
C GLY A 113 -4.29 15.57 16.87
N THR A 114 -4.14 14.52 16.06
CA THR A 114 -5.25 13.80 15.43
C THR A 114 -5.95 12.84 16.38
N ILE A 115 -5.20 12.24 17.32
CA ILE A 115 -5.74 11.26 18.27
C ILE A 115 -6.53 11.95 19.39
N LEU A 116 -5.99 13.04 19.93
CA LEU A 116 -6.61 13.71 21.08
C LEU A 116 -7.70 14.71 20.70
N ARG A 117 -7.64 15.30 19.52
CA ARG A 117 -8.55 16.38 19.08
C ARG A 117 -9.47 16.03 17.93
N GLY A 118 -9.30 14.86 17.34
CA GLY A 118 -10.02 14.44 16.13
C GLY A 118 -9.60 15.24 14.89
N ASP A 119 -10.21 14.93 13.76
CA ASP A 119 -10.01 15.63 12.47
C ASP A 119 -10.76 16.98 12.42
N SER A 120 -10.83 17.73 13.53
CA SER A 120 -11.45 19.04 13.51
C SER A 120 -10.75 19.92 12.48
N ASN A 121 -11.47 20.24 11.45
CA ASN A 121 -11.15 21.19 10.39
C ASN A 121 -11.10 22.60 11.00
N SER A 122 -10.17 22.83 11.94
CA SER A 122 -9.95 24.14 12.52
C SER A 122 -8.79 24.81 11.81
N ASN A 123 -9.15 25.56 10.77
CA ASN A 123 -8.42 26.76 10.36
C ASN A 123 -8.40 27.74 11.54
N SER A 124 -7.68 27.43 12.61
CA SER A 124 -7.36 28.39 13.65
C SER A 124 -5.89 28.76 13.47
N ASN A 125 -5.71 29.86 12.75
CA ASN A 125 -4.54 30.71 12.78
C ASN A 125 -4.37 31.21 14.22
N SER A 126 -3.80 30.37 15.10
CA SER A 126 -3.37 30.84 16.42
C SER A 126 -1.94 31.34 16.29
N ASN A 127 -1.85 32.60 15.89
CA ASN A 127 -0.70 33.46 16.14
C ASN A 127 -0.56 33.64 17.66
N SER A 128 0.00 32.67 18.36
CA SER A 128 0.44 32.85 19.74
C SER A 128 1.86 33.41 19.72
N ASN A 129 1.93 34.73 19.64
CA ASN A 129 3.09 35.52 19.99
C ASN A 129 3.34 35.34 21.50
N SER A 130 4.12 34.34 21.90
CA SER A 130 4.68 34.28 23.24
C SER A 130 6.09 34.89 23.20
N ASN A 131 6.11 36.19 23.46
CA ASN A 131 7.30 36.92 23.86
C ASN A 131 7.77 36.37 25.22
N SER A 132 8.84 35.57 25.25
CA SER A 132 9.61 35.30 26.46
C SER A 132 11.06 35.64 26.19
N GLY A 133 11.51 36.60 26.98
CA GLY A 133 12.74 37.31 26.85
C GLY A 133 14.00 36.44 26.83
N GLY A 134 14.93 36.88 26.03
CA GLY A 134 16.25 36.30 25.93
C GLY A 134 17.05 36.39 27.20
N THR A 135 17.76 35.31 27.49
CA THR A 135 18.97 35.34 28.28
C THR A 135 20.05 34.58 27.52
N THR A 136 20.93 35.34 26.92
CA THR A 136 22.20 34.86 26.35
C THR A 136 23.05 34.26 27.46
N MET A 137 23.50 33.02 27.32
CA MET A 137 24.68 32.52 28.00
C MET A 137 25.64 31.86 27.03
N ASN A 138 26.87 32.35 27.15
CA ASN A 138 28.06 32.00 26.41
C ASN A 138 28.45 30.53 26.50
N SER A 139 28.97 30.06 25.38
CA SER A 139 29.76 28.84 25.24
C SER A 139 31.05 28.93 26.04
N ASN A 140 31.39 27.87 26.81
CA ASN A 140 32.78 27.43 26.98
C ASN A 140 32.82 25.91 27.19
N HIS A 141 33.70 25.29 26.43
CA HIS A 141 34.18 23.92 26.51
C HIS A 141 34.61 23.53 27.93
N ASP A 142 34.31 22.31 28.37
CA ASP A 142 35.33 21.33 28.71
C ASP A 142 34.70 19.93 28.95
N GLY A 143 35.47 18.91 28.59
CA GLY A 143 35.05 17.51 28.61
C GLY A 143 35.05 16.89 30.02
N GLY A 144 34.29 15.84 30.16
CA GLY A 144 34.30 14.99 31.35
C GLY A 144 33.10 14.05 31.38
N GLY A 145 33.31 12.78 31.06
CA GLY A 145 32.29 11.74 31.18
C GLY A 145 31.83 11.56 32.63
N GLY A 146 30.56 11.65 32.83
CA GLY A 146 29.90 11.32 34.07
C GLY A 146 28.51 10.73 33.76
N TYR A 147 28.37 9.42 33.94
CA TYR A 147 27.07 8.78 34.00
C TYR A 147 26.29 9.35 35.18
N VAL A 148 25.33 10.20 34.92
CA VAL A 148 24.34 10.63 35.93
C VAL A 148 23.17 9.68 35.89
N ASN A 149 23.10 8.84 36.91
CA ASN A 149 21.92 8.04 37.27
C ASN A 149 20.84 9.01 37.79
N SER A 150 19.96 9.53 36.94
CA SER A 150 18.76 10.23 37.37
C SER A 150 17.60 9.24 37.44
N LYS A 151 17.28 8.80 38.67
CA LYS A 151 16.01 8.25 39.03
C LYS A 151 14.95 9.35 38.92
N SER A 152 14.11 9.25 37.94
CA SER A 152 12.67 9.57 37.87
C SER A 152 12.32 9.59 36.37
N ASP A 153 11.82 8.45 35.88
CA ASP A 153 11.17 8.36 34.58
C ASP A 153 9.82 9.10 34.64
N ASP A 154 9.85 10.42 34.71
CA ASP A 154 8.71 11.24 34.29
C ASP A 154 8.68 11.25 32.76
N ILE A 155 8.22 10.14 32.18
CA ILE A 155 7.80 10.10 30.79
C ILE A 155 6.65 11.10 30.69
N ARG A 156 6.88 12.25 30.06
CA ARG A 156 5.83 13.22 29.77
C ARG A 156 4.78 12.50 28.92
N VAL A 157 3.62 12.26 29.51
CA VAL A 157 2.46 11.72 28.79
C VAL A 157 1.96 12.82 27.85
N ALA A 158 1.81 12.51 26.57
CA ALA A 158 1.22 13.45 25.62
C ALA A 158 -0.26 13.68 25.96
N GLY A 159 -0.67 14.92 26.02
CA GLY A 159 -2.04 15.31 26.35
C GLY A 159 -2.30 15.49 27.84
N THR A 160 -3.47 16.01 28.14
CA THR A 160 -3.99 16.11 29.53
C THR A 160 -4.57 14.76 29.96
N ASP A 161 -4.70 14.53 31.26
CA ASP A 161 -5.34 13.32 31.79
C ASP A 161 -6.76 13.12 31.24
N ALA A 162 -7.52 14.19 31.03
CA ALA A 162 -8.86 14.15 30.44
C ALA A 162 -8.83 13.67 28.98
N GLU A 163 -7.90 14.18 28.15
CA GLU A 163 -7.74 13.76 26.75
C GLU A 163 -7.32 12.29 26.65
N VAL A 164 -6.40 11.84 27.52
CA VAL A 164 -5.99 10.43 27.57
C VAL A 164 -7.15 9.54 27.98
N HIS A 165 -7.98 10.00 28.94
CA HIS A 165 -9.16 9.26 29.40
C HIS A 165 -10.19 9.13 28.27
N LEU A 166 -10.51 10.21 27.56
CA LEU A 166 -11.43 10.21 26.43
C LEU A 166 -10.94 9.29 25.30
N THR A 167 -9.64 9.33 24.99
CA THR A 167 -9.02 8.43 24.01
C THR A 167 -9.15 6.96 24.44
N ARG A 168 -8.94 6.68 25.71
CA ARG A 168 -9.11 5.33 26.26
C ARG A 168 -10.56 4.83 26.11
N GLU A 169 -11.53 5.66 26.40
CA GLU A 169 -12.95 5.31 26.23
C GLU A 169 -13.28 5.05 24.76
N ALA A 170 -12.73 5.85 23.84
CA ALA A 170 -12.87 5.63 22.40
C ALA A 170 -12.28 4.27 21.99
N ILE A 171 -11.11 3.89 22.50
CA ILE A 171 -10.49 2.59 22.22
C ILE A 171 -11.33 1.44 22.79
N LEU A 172 -11.81 1.55 24.00
CA LEU A 172 -12.68 0.54 24.63
C LEU A 172 -13.98 0.35 23.85
N TYR A 173 -14.62 1.45 23.47
CA TYR A 173 -15.85 1.41 22.69
C TYR A 173 -15.60 0.82 21.29
N PHE A 174 -14.59 1.28 20.59
CA PHE A 174 -14.18 0.72 19.29
C PHE A 174 -13.88 -0.78 19.41
N HIS A 175 -13.14 -1.20 20.41
CA HIS A 175 -12.83 -2.61 20.67
C HIS A 175 -14.11 -3.42 20.87
N SER A 176 -15.04 -2.95 21.68
CA SER A 176 -16.29 -3.67 21.96
C SER A 176 -17.14 -3.91 20.70
N LEU A 177 -17.11 -3.00 19.74
CA LEU A 177 -17.86 -3.09 18.49
C LEU A 177 -17.19 -3.97 17.43
N HIS A 178 -15.85 -3.95 17.37
CA HIS A 178 -15.12 -4.51 16.24
C HIS A 178 -14.39 -5.82 16.55
N TYR A 179 -14.02 -6.06 17.81
CA TYR A 179 -13.30 -7.28 18.20
C TYR A 179 -14.27 -8.38 18.63
N VAL A 180 -15.03 -8.86 17.65
CA VAL A 180 -16.03 -9.93 17.82
C VAL A 180 -15.63 -11.14 16.97
N PRO A 181 -15.89 -12.38 17.42
CA PRO A 181 -15.43 -13.62 16.76
C PRO A 181 -15.81 -13.71 15.28
N SER A 182 -16.99 -13.21 14.90
CA SER A 182 -17.46 -13.20 13.50
C SER A 182 -16.60 -12.38 12.53
N SER A 183 -15.74 -11.50 13.07
CA SER A 183 -14.80 -10.67 12.29
C SER A 183 -13.34 -11.11 12.47
N MET A 184 -13.09 -12.24 13.14
CA MET A 184 -11.74 -12.67 13.52
C MET A 184 -11.39 -14.01 12.88
N THR A 185 -10.11 -14.19 12.59
CA THR A 185 -9.54 -15.45 12.12
C THR A 185 -8.28 -15.74 12.91
N VAL A 186 -8.18 -16.94 13.46
CA VAL A 186 -7.02 -17.43 14.20
C VAL A 186 -6.33 -18.51 13.38
N VAL A 187 -5.02 -18.40 13.20
CA VAL A 187 -4.17 -19.41 12.58
C VAL A 187 -3.04 -19.76 13.51
N ILE A 188 -2.92 -21.05 13.82
CA ILE A 188 -1.87 -21.60 14.69
C ILE A 188 -1.06 -22.58 13.88
N VAL A 189 0.25 -22.43 13.92
CA VAL A 189 1.21 -23.33 13.28
C VAL A 189 2.15 -23.87 14.36
N GLY A 190 2.18 -25.17 14.51
CA GLY A 190 3.01 -25.87 15.52
C GLY A 190 3.37 -27.28 15.05
N ASP A 191 4.19 -27.97 15.84
CA ASP A 191 4.61 -29.36 15.57
C ASP A 191 3.69 -30.42 16.19
N SER A 192 2.69 -29.97 16.96
CA SER A 192 1.67 -30.85 17.54
C SER A 192 0.62 -31.27 16.52
N SER A 193 -0.13 -32.34 16.79
CA SER A 193 -1.25 -32.76 15.94
C SER A 193 -2.32 -31.67 15.83
N LEU A 194 -3.08 -31.67 14.74
CA LEU A 194 -4.18 -30.72 14.53
C LEU A 194 -5.22 -30.78 15.67
N ASP A 195 -5.56 -31.98 16.13
CA ASP A 195 -6.48 -32.18 17.24
C ASP A 195 -5.96 -31.54 18.55
N SER A 196 -4.63 -31.66 18.79
CA SER A 196 -4.00 -31.06 19.95
C SER A 196 -4.00 -29.53 19.86
N LEU A 197 -3.69 -28.97 18.71
CA LEU A 197 -3.74 -27.50 18.48
C LEU A 197 -5.17 -26.98 18.59
N GLN A 198 -6.17 -27.71 18.07
CA GLN A 198 -7.57 -27.34 18.19
C GLN A 198 -8.02 -27.38 19.65
N SER A 199 -7.73 -28.46 20.38
CA SER A 199 -8.08 -28.60 21.80
C SER A 199 -7.45 -27.52 22.69
N MET A 200 -6.29 -26.99 22.31
CA MET A 200 -5.62 -25.89 22.99
C MET A 200 -6.29 -24.54 22.67
N ALA A 201 -6.66 -24.30 21.41
CA ALA A 201 -7.14 -23.01 20.93
C ALA A 201 -8.63 -22.77 21.24
N GLU A 202 -9.45 -23.78 21.03
CA GLU A 202 -10.92 -23.67 21.08
C GLU A 202 -11.45 -23.12 22.42
N PRO A 203 -11.03 -23.58 23.59
CA PRO A 203 -11.49 -23.03 24.87
C PRO A 203 -11.11 -21.56 25.05
N LEU A 204 -9.94 -21.16 24.57
CA LEU A 204 -9.40 -19.83 24.75
C LEU A 204 -10.13 -18.79 23.90
N PHE A 205 -10.29 -19.08 22.61
CA PHE A 205 -10.88 -18.12 21.67
C PHE A 205 -12.42 -18.15 21.64
N SER A 206 -13.07 -19.25 22.02
CA SER A 206 -14.53 -19.31 22.16
C SER A 206 -15.05 -18.48 23.34
N SER A 207 -14.18 -18.07 24.27
CA SER A 207 -14.52 -17.16 25.36
C SER A 207 -14.67 -15.70 24.92
N ILE A 208 -14.24 -15.34 23.71
CA ILE A 208 -14.37 -13.97 23.18
C ILE A 208 -15.87 -13.66 22.98
N PRO A 209 -16.39 -12.57 23.56
CA PRO A 209 -17.80 -12.21 23.46
C PRO A 209 -18.27 -11.98 22.02
N THR A 210 -19.46 -12.47 21.70
CA THR A 210 -20.04 -12.44 20.34
C THR A 210 -20.71 -11.11 19.97
N GLY A 211 -20.83 -10.18 20.90
CA GLY A 211 -21.48 -8.87 20.71
C GLY A 211 -20.78 -7.75 21.47
N PRO A 212 -21.28 -6.53 21.32
CA PRO A 212 -20.75 -5.37 22.03
C PRO A 212 -20.75 -5.60 23.54
N ARG A 213 -19.62 -5.32 24.20
CA ARG A 213 -19.45 -5.49 25.66
C ARG A 213 -19.82 -4.24 26.43
N LEU A 214 -19.73 -3.09 25.77
CA LEU A 214 -20.01 -1.79 26.36
C LEU A 214 -21.15 -1.14 25.60
N SER A 215 -22.12 -0.63 26.33
CA SER A 215 -23.10 0.30 25.80
C SER A 215 -22.53 1.73 25.88
N VAL A 216 -23.09 2.65 25.11
CA VAL A 216 -22.66 4.06 25.16
C VAL A 216 -22.92 4.64 26.56
N GLU A 217 -23.96 4.17 27.23
CA GLU A 217 -24.38 4.58 28.59
C GLU A 217 -23.38 4.18 29.69
N ASP A 218 -22.53 3.17 29.43
CA ASP A 218 -21.49 2.73 30.36
C ASP A 218 -20.26 3.67 30.37
N LEU A 219 -20.20 4.63 29.46
CA LEU A 219 -19.07 5.53 29.25
C LEU A 219 -19.39 6.94 29.78
N SER A 220 -18.36 7.77 29.92
CA SER A 220 -18.52 9.13 30.43
C SER A 220 -19.46 9.98 29.54
N LYS A 221 -20.13 10.97 30.13
CA LYS A 221 -20.94 11.92 29.37
C LYS A 221 -20.13 12.67 28.33
N GLU A 222 -18.88 12.98 28.64
CA GLU A 222 -17.96 13.63 27.73
C GLU A 222 -17.74 12.79 26.46
N PHE A 223 -17.54 11.48 26.61
CA PHE A 223 -17.44 10.58 25.48
C PHE A 223 -18.77 10.44 24.73
N GLN A 224 -19.90 10.29 25.44
CA GLN A 224 -21.23 10.14 24.85
C GLN A 224 -21.57 11.32 23.91
N GLU A 225 -21.16 12.53 24.26
CA GLU A 225 -21.39 13.75 23.50
C GLU A 225 -20.29 14.06 22.47
N SER A 226 -19.18 13.31 22.49
CA SER A 226 -18.00 13.56 21.67
C SER A 226 -18.27 13.34 20.16
N GLN A 227 -17.50 14.02 19.34
CA GLN A 227 -17.47 13.78 17.90
C GLN A 227 -16.82 12.42 17.58
N ILE A 228 -15.84 12.00 18.38
CA ILE A 228 -15.15 10.71 18.22
C ILE A 228 -16.15 9.55 18.29
N ARG A 229 -17.07 9.57 19.27
CA ARG A 229 -18.13 8.57 19.36
C ARG A 229 -18.99 8.53 18.10
N ARG A 230 -19.43 9.69 17.60
CA ARG A 230 -20.26 9.76 16.38
C ARG A 230 -19.55 9.20 15.17
N GLU A 231 -18.27 9.48 15.02
CA GLU A 231 -17.44 8.95 13.93
C GLU A 231 -17.27 7.42 14.02
N ILE A 232 -17.11 6.87 15.23
CA ILE A 232 -17.07 5.42 15.47
C ILE A 232 -18.41 4.78 15.08
N ASP A 233 -19.52 5.36 15.53
CA ASP A 233 -20.87 4.85 15.21
C ASP A 233 -21.15 4.88 13.71
N GLU A 234 -20.81 5.97 13.02
CA GLU A 234 -20.98 6.08 11.57
C GLU A 234 -20.12 5.07 10.83
N ALA A 235 -18.88 4.87 11.25
CA ALA A 235 -17.99 3.87 10.66
C ALA A 235 -18.54 2.46 10.88
N PHE A 236 -19.05 2.16 12.07
CA PHE A 236 -19.66 0.88 12.40
C PHE A 236 -20.94 0.63 11.61
N ALA A 237 -21.82 1.62 11.49
CA ALA A 237 -23.07 1.52 10.72
C ALA A 237 -22.79 1.27 9.22
N LYS A 238 -21.67 1.75 8.70
CA LYS A 238 -21.21 1.51 7.33
C LYS A 238 -20.50 0.17 7.16
N LYS A 239 -20.17 -0.53 8.27
CA LYS A 239 -19.51 -1.85 8.24
C LYS A 239 -20.44 -2.86 7.59
N ARG A 240 -19.99 -3.45 6.51
CA ARG A 240 -20.68 -4.56 5.85
C ARG A 240 -20.04 -5.88 6.28
N PRO A 241 -20.81 -6.90 6.65
CA PRO A 241 -20.26 -8.22 6.86
C PRO A 241 -19.62 -8.69 5.56
N LEU A 242 -18.33 -8.98 5.58
CA LEU A 242 -17.61 -9.53 4.43
C LEU A 242 -17.79 -11.06 4.46
N THR A 243 -18.87 -11.53 3.90
CA THR A 243 -19.01 -12.97 3.56
C THR A 243 -18.44 -13.21 2.17
N ALA A 244 -18.04 -14.45 1.86
CA ALA A 244 -17.55 -14.81 0.53
C ALA A 244 -18.51 -14.42 -0.61
N ASP A 245 -19.80 -14.28 -0.31
CA ASP A 245 -20.88 -14.00 -1.27
C ASP A 245 -21.30 -12.51 -1.31
N THR A 246 -20.74 -11.65 -0.44
CA THR A 246 -21.12 -10.22 -0.42
C THR A 246 -20.51 -9.48 -1.61
N VAL A 247 -21.30 -9.04 -2.56
CA VAL A 247 -20.84 -8.16 -3.64
C VAL A 247 -20.72 -6.73 -3.11
N VAL A 248 -19.50 -6.21 -3.06
CA VAL A 248 -19.25 -4.81 -2.73
C VAL A 248 -19.13 -4.04 -4.04
N PRO A 249 -19.92 -2.97 -4.25
CA PRO A 249 -19.79 -2.14 -5.44
C PRO A 249 -18.40 -1.56 -5.59
N TYR A 250 -17.94 -1.45 -6.84
CA TYR A 250 -16.71 -0.76 -7.16
C TYR A 250 -16.80 0.72 -6.75
N ASN A 251 -15.85 1.16 -5.95
CA ASN A 251 -15.76 2.51 -5.41
C ASN A 251 -14.32 3.02 -5.57
N PRO A 252 -13.97 3.52 -6.77
CA PRO A 252 -12.60 3.99 -7.02
C PRO A 252 -12.24 5.16 -6.12
N ILE A 253 -10.97 5.26 -5.75
CA ILE A 253 -10.42 6.33 -4.91
C ILE A 253 -10.57 7.72 -5.56
N PHE A 254 -10.65 7.77 -6.88
CA PHE A 254 -10.93 8.98 -7.65
C PHE A 254 -11.87 8.67 -8.84
N PRO A 255 -12.66 9.65 -9.33
CA PRO A 255 -13.57 9.44 -10.44
C PRO A 255 -12.82 9.12 -11.74
N LEU A 256 -13.45 8.38 -12.64
CA LEU A 256 -12.93 8.05 -13.97
C LEU A 256 -13.92 8.47 -15.06
N PRO A 257 -13.48 9.07 -16.16
CA PRO A 257 -12.11 9.59 -16.37
C PRO A 257 -11.79 10.74 -15.41
N LEU A 258 -10.49 11.02 -15.23
CA LEU A 258 -10.05 12.16 -14.45
C LEU A 258 -10.41 13.46 -15.17
N THR A 259 -11.19 14.32 -14.52
CA THR A 259 -11.68 15.57 -15.11
C THR A 259 -11.30 16.77 -14.26
N PRO A 260 -10.91 17.89 -14.88
CA PRO A 260 -10.88 18.15 -16.34
C PRO A 260 -9.74 17.40 -17.06
N SER A 261 -8.68 16.99 -16.36
CA SER A 261 -7.50 16.34 -16.92
C SER A 261 -6.78 15.51 -15.86
N PRO A 262 -6.08 14.41 -16.22
CA PRO A 262 -5.29 13.64 -15.25
C PRO A 262 -4.09 14.45 -14.75
N PRO A 263 -3.74 14.33 -13.44
CA PRO A 263 -2.63 15.08 -12.88
C PRO A 263 -1.28 14.38 -13.08
N ILE A 264 -0.23 15.19 -13.27
CA ILE A 264 1.15 14.82 -12.98
C ILE A 264 1.53 15.45 -11.65
N ILE A 265 2.00 14.62 -10.72
CA ILE A 265 2.41 15.01 -9.36
C ILE A 265 3.94 14.95 -9.29
N TYR A 266 4.59 16.09 -9.14
CA TYR A 266 6.04 16.20 -8.96
C TYR A 266 6.37 16.13 -7.48
N VAL A 267 7.12 15.09 -7.09
CA VAL A 267 7.48 14.83 -5.68
C VAL A 267 8.97 14.97 -5.49
N PRO A 268 9.46 15.93 -4.68
CA PRO A 268 10.87 16.03 -4.39
C PRO A 268 11.31 14.89 -3.45
N PRO A 269 12.23 14.01 -3.88
CA PRO A 269 12.71 12.93 -3.05
C PRO A 269 13.69 13.43 -1.99
N LEU A 270 13.72 12.76 -0.84
CA LEU A 270 14.71 12.98 0.21
C LEU A 270 16.06 12.33 -0.14
N ARG A 271 16.02 11.19 -0.81
CA ARG A 271 17.20 10.51 -1.34
C ARG A 271 17.22 10.60 -2.86
N PRO A 272 18.38 10.78 -3.49
CA PRO A 272 18.46 10.86 -4.95
C PRO A 272 17.78 9.67 -5.61
N SER A 273 16.77 9.94 -6.41
CA SER A 273 16.03 8.95 -7.19
C SER A 273 15.32 9.63 -8.35
N ARG A 274 15.13 8.89 -9.45
CA ARG A 274 14.35 9.27 -10.60
C ARG A 274 13.36 8.17 -10.90
N SER A 275 12.09 8.39 -10.62
CA SER A 275 11.06 7.39 -10.94
C SER A 275 9.79 8.05 -11.45
N LEU A 276 9.20 7.40 -12.44
CA LEU A 276 7.91 7.75 -13.00
C LEU A 276 6.94 6.60 -12.75
N THR A 277 5.79 6.91 -12.17
CA THR A 277 4.82 5.90 -11.76
C THR A 277 3.44 6.26 -12.28
N LEU A 278 2.83 5.35 -13.03
CA LEU A 278 1.46 5.45 -13.50
C LEU A 278 0.56 4.65 -12.55
N ASN A 279 -0.50 5.27 -12.05
CA ASN A 279 -1.47 4.66 -11.15
C ASN A 279 -2.84 4.62 -11.81
N PHE A 280 -3.39 3.40 -11.99
CA PHE A 280 -4.69 3.17 -12.60
C PHE A 280 -5.63 2.52 -11.59
N PRO A 281 -6.75 3.13 -11.21
CA PRO A 281 -7.76 2.45 -10.41
C PRO A 281 -8.44 1.39 -11.25
N ILE A 282 -8.55 0.20 -10.68
CA ILE A 282 -9.22 -0.94 -11.31
C ILE A 282 -10.26 -1.53 -10.34
N PRO A 283 -11.27 -2.22 -10.85
CA PRO A 283 -12.18 -2.98 -10.00
C PRO A 283 -11.43 -4.01 -9.16
N PRO A 284 -11.90 -4.29 -7.93
CA PRO A 284 -11.25 -5.25 -7.05
C PRO A 284 -11.22 -6.66 -7.65
N GLN A 285 -10.09 -7.33 -7.50
CA GLN A 285 -9.84 -8.67 -8.05
C GLN A 285 -10.01 -9.78 -6.99
N LEU A 286 -10.26 -9.40 -5.74
CA LEU A 286 -10.31 -10.31 -4.58
C LEU A 286 -11.28 -11.47 -4.73
N ARG A 287 -12.30 -11.35 -5.57
CA ARG A 287 -13.36 -12.37 -5.72
C ARG A 287 -13.35 -13.08 -7.06
N ASN A 288 -12.60 -12.58 -8.03
CA ASN A 288 -12.41 -13.23 -9.33
C ASN A 288 -11.08 -13.99 -9.33
N LYS A 289 -10.98 -15.01 -8.48
CA LYS A 289 -9.76 -15.74 -8.16
C LYS A 289 -8.96 -16.19 -9.36
N SER A 290 -9.64 -17.04 -10.12
CA SER A 290 -9.05 -17.80 -11.20
C SER A 290 -9.05 -16.99 -12.50
N SER A 291 -10.00 -16.09 -12.67
CA SER A 291 -10.22 -15.34 -13.92
C SER A 291 -9.68 -13.93 -13.91
N SER A 292 -8.81 -13.56 -12.94
CA SER A 292 -8.26 -12.20 -12.92
C SER A 292 -7.34 -11.95 -14.12
N PRO A 293 -7.84 -11.30 -15.19
CA PRO A 293 -7.05 -11.03 -16.39
C PRO A 293 -5.88 -10.06 -16.11
N VAL A 294 -5.93 -9.34 -14.97
CA VAL A 294 -4.85 -8.48 -14.50
C VAL A 294 -3.54 -9.26 -14.28
N LYS A 295 -3.61 -10.55 -13.97
CA LYS A 295 -2.43 -11.41 -13.87
C LYS A 295 -1.65 -11.46 -15.19
N LEU A 296 -2.38 -11.63 -16.32
CA LEU A 296 -1.75 -11.65 -17.64
C LEU A 296 -1.22 -10.27 -18.03
N VAL A 297 -1.96 -9.19 -17.73
CA VAL A 297 -1.48 -7.83 -17.99
C VAL A 297 -0.18 -7.56 -17.23
N SER A 298 -0.12 -7.96 -15.93
CA SER A 298 1.10 -7.83 -15.12
C SER A 298 2.26 -8.63 -15.70
N HIS A 299 2.00 -9.87 -16.12
CA HIS A 299 3.01 -10.75 -16.71
C HIS A 299 3.58 -10.18 -18.02
N LEU A 300 2.72 -9.68 -18.91
CA LEU A 300 3.13 -9.15 -20.21
C LEU A 300 3.88 -7.82 -20.09
N LEU A 301 3.39 -6.91 -19.26
CA LEU A 301 4.06 -5.62 -19.02
C LEU A 301 5.35 -5.78 -18.21
N GLY A 302 5.38 -6.69 -17.26
CA GLY A 302 6.57 -6.97 -16.45
C GLY A 302 7.60 -7.88 -17.12
N HIS A 303 7.36 -8.32 -18.36
CA HIS A 303 8.31 -9.17 -19.09
C HIS A 303 9.57 -8.39 -19.46
N GLU A 304 10.74 -9.00 -19.25
CA GLU A 304 12.05 -8.35 -19.47
C GLU A 304 12.80 -8.87 -20.71
N GLY A 305 12.27 -9.91 -21.37
CA GLY A 305 12.88 -10.51 -22.54
C GLY A 305 12.84 -9.63 -23.81
N PRO A 306 13.52 -10.05 -24.89
CA PRO A 306 13.56 -9.32 -26.15
C PRO A 306 12.16 -8.97 -26.68
N GLY A 307 11.97 -7.74 -27.15
CA GLY A 307 10.69 -7.25 -27.67
C GLY A 307 9.73 -6.72 -26.60
N SER A 308 10.07 -6.84 -25.31
CA SER A 308 9.29 -6.24 -24.22
C SER A 308 9.52 -4.73 -24.14
N SER A 309 8.58 -4.01 -23.52
CA SER A 309 8.77 -2.59 -23.22
C SER A 309 10.00 -2.31 -22.38
N PHE A 310 10.29 -3.19 -21.41
CA PHE A 310 11.49 -3.09 -20.59
C PHE A 310 12.75 -3.15 -21.44
N ALA A 311 12.91 -4.20 -22.27
CA ALA A 311 14.09 -4.35 -23.12
C ALA A 311 14.29 -3.15 -24.06
N VAL A 312 13.24 -2.71 -24.75
CA VAL A 312 13.31 -1.55 -25.65
C VAL A 312 13.71 -0.27 -24.94
N LEU A 313 13.17 -0.01 -23.74
CA LEU A 313 13.50 1.19 -22.95
C LEU A 313 14.91 1.11 -22.37
N GLN A 314 15.34 -0.10 -21.95
CA GLN A 314 16.68 -0.35 -21.44
C GLN A 314 17.74 -0.22 -22.52
N ASP A 315 17.51 -0.76 -23.72
CA ASP A 315 18.43 -0.65 -24.87
C ASP A 315 18.63 0.80 -25.30
N ARG A 316 17.60 1.65 -25.14
CA ARG A 316 17.71 3.10 -25.35
C ARG A 316 18.41 3.84 -24.20
N GLY A 317 18.77 3.14 -23.14
CA GLY A 317 19.39 3.71 -21.95
C GLY A 317 18.46 4.62 -21.14
N TRP A 318 17.14 4.46 -21.25
CA TRP A 318 16.16 5.35 -20.61
C TRP A 318 15.70 4.88 -19.23
N ILE A 319 15.73 3.56 -18.97
CA ILE A 319 15.34 3.00 -17.68
C ILE A 319 16.38 2.01 -17.14
N THR A 320 16.37 1.82 -15.84
CA THR A 320 17.16 0.80 -15.15
C THR A 320 16.30 -0.32 -14.55
N ALA A 321 15.02 -0.04 -14.31
CA ALA A 321 14.07 -1.02 -13.80
C ALA A 321 12.63 -0.63 -14.21
N MET A 322 11.77 -1.64 -14.34
CA MET A 322 10.35 -1.48 -14.59
C MET A 322 9.59 -2.54 -13.77
N GLU A 323 8.54 -2.11 -13.10
CA GLU A 323 7.62 -2.98 -12.38
C GLU A 323 6.19 -2.70 -12.85
N ALA A 324 5.41 -3.73 -13.12
CA ALA A 324 4.03 -3.59 -13.52
C ALA A 324 3.15 -4.62 -12.80
N GLY A 325 2.12 -4.16 -12.11
CA GLY A 325 1.23 -5.06 -11.38
C GLY A 325 0.25 -4.36 -10.45
N LYS A 326 -0.50 -5.17 -9.76
CA LYS A 326 -1.42 -4.70 -8.73
C LYS A 326 -0.64 -4.23 -7.51
N SER A 327 -0.80 -2.95 -7.15
CA SER A 327 -0.10 -2.33 -6.00
C SER A 327 -0.95 -2.26 -4.73
N LEU A 328 -2.27 -2.13 -4.90
CA LEU A 328 -3.23 -2.09 -3.80
C LEU A 328 -4.42 -2.98 -4.14
N GLU A 329 -5.00 -3.62 -3.11
CA GLU A 329 -6.24 -4.36 -3.26
C GLU A 329 -7.07 -4.33 -1.99
N TYR A 330 -8.26 -3.81 -2.13
CA TYR A 330 -9.28 -3.74 -1.09
C TYR A 330 -10.60 -4.33 -1.58
N THR A 331 -11.61 -4.32 -0.74
CA THR A 331 -12.90 -4.94 -1.05
C THR A 331 -13.71 -4.21 -2.11
N ASP A 332 -13.51 -2.90 -2.23
CA ASP A 332 -14.29 -2.02 -3.11
C ASP A 332 -13.47 -1.37 -4.24
N PHE A 333 -12.13 -1.39 -4.15
CA PHE A 333 -11.24 -0.97 -5.26
C PHE A 333 -9.90 -1.68 -5.22
N ALA A 334 -9.19 -1.63 -6.33
CA ALA A 334 -7.80 -2.00 -6.47
C ALA A 334 -7.04 -0.96 -7.30
N MET A 335 -5.73 -1.01 -7.26
CA MET A 335 -4.85 -0.15 -8.04
C MET A 335 -3.87 -0.99 -8.84
N PHE A 336 -3.78 -0.72 -10.13
CA PHE A 336 -2.69 -1.20 -10.97
C PHE A 336 -1.63 -0.11 -11.12
N GLN A 337 -0.38 -0.49 -11.04
CA GLN A 337 0.74 0.45 -11.08
C GLN A 337 1.77 0.00 -12.11
N ILE A 338 2.30 0.96 -12.89
CA ILE A 338 3.49 0.78 -13.71
C ILE A 338 4.52 1.76 -13.17
N SER A 339 5.63 1.25 -12.64
CA SER A 339 6.70 2.04 -12.04
C SER A 339 8.00 1.87 -12.82
N LEU A 340 8.61 2.98 -13.17
CA LEU A 340 9.81 3.07 -14.00
C LEU A 340 10.90 3.77 -13.22
N SER A 341 12.07 3.15 -13.10
CA SER A 341 13.29 3.81 -12.61
C SER A 341 14.03 4.42 -13.80
N LEU A 342 14.03 5.75 -13.88
CA LEU A 342 14.58 6.49 -15.02
C LEU A 342 16.09 6.71 -14.86
N THR A 343 16.79 6.74 -15.99
CA THR A 343 18.11 7.37 -16.12
C THR A 343 17.94 8.88 -16.35
N PRO A 344 19.01 9.69 -16.28
CA PRO A 344 18.92 11.09 -16.72
C PRO A 344 18.38 11.24 -18.15
N ALA A 345 18.86 10.41 -19.10
CA ALA A 345 18.37 10.41 -20.48
C ALA A 345 16.90 9.98 -20.57
N GLY A 346 16.44 9.05 -19.72
CA GLY A 346 15.04 8.66 -19.64
C GLY A 346 14.15 9.77 -19.08
N GLU A 347 14.67 10.54 -18.15
CA GLU A 347 13.97 11.70 -17.60
C GLU A 347 13.77 12.80 -18.64
N GLU A 348 14.78 13.12 -19.44
CA GLU A 348 14.70 14.04 -20.58
C GLU A 348 13.71 13.56 -21.66
N ASN A 349 13.60 12.24 -21.84
CA ASN A 349 12.73 11.61 -22.84
C ASN A 349 11.43 11.03 -22.25
N TYR A 350 10.99 11.50 -21.07
CA TYR A 350 9.84 10.90 -20.35
C TYR A 350 8.59 10.72 -21.22
N SER A 351 8.31 11.68 -22.10
CA SER A 351 7.13 11.62 -22.95
C SER A 351 7.21 10.47 -23.97
N LYS A 352 8.40 10.18 -24.50
CA LYS A 352 8.64 9.03 -25.38
C LYS A 352 8.58 7.71 -24.60
N VAL A 353 9.05 7.71 -23.35
CA VAL A 353 8.91 6.57 -22.43
C VAL A 353 7.43 6.25 -22.23
N LEU A 354 6.61 7.25 -21.91
CA LEU A 354 5.17 7.08 -21.75
C LEU A 354 4.47 6.65 -23.04
N ALA A 355 4.81 7.25 -24.18
CA ALA A 355 4.28 6.88 -25.48
C ALA A 355 4.52 5.39 -25.80
N LEU A 356 5.70 4.85 -25.45
CA LEU A 356 6.03 3.44 -25.63
C LEU A 356 5.20 2.55 -24.69
N ILE A 357 5.04 2.90 -23.41
CA ILE A 357 4.22 2.16 -22.46
C ILE A 357 2.76 2.11 -22.91
N TYR A 358 2.18 3.26 -23.26
CA TYR A 358 0.80 3.31 -23.76
C TYR A 358 0.67 2.62 -25.14
N GLY A 359 1.71 2.66 -25.97
CA GLY A 359 1.78 1.88 -27.22
C GLY A 359 1.67 0.38 -26.98
N HIS A 360 2.37 -0.15 -25.97
CA HIS A 360 2.27 -1.54 -25.58
C HIS A 360 0.86 -1.89 -25.07
N LEU A 361 0.26 -1.06 -24.23
CA LEU A 361 -1.12 -1.26 -23.77
C LEU A 361 -2.11 -1.28 -24.96
N ARG A 362 -1.95 -0.40 -25.93
CA ARG A 362 -2.77 -0.42 -27.17
C ARG A 362 -2.55 -1.70 -27.98
N LEU A 363 -1.33 -2.20 -28.09
CA LEU A 363 -1.03 -3.46 -28.76
C LEU A 363 -1.76 -4.64 -28.07
N LEU A 364 -1.72 -4.70 -26.75
CA LEU A 364 -2.44 -5.71 -25.97
C LEU A 364 -3.97 -5.63 -26.19
N LYS A 365 -4.52 -4.40 -26.21
CA LYS A 365 -5.94 -4.18 -26.57
C LYS A 365 -6.23 -4.67 -27.98
N ALA A 366 -5.44 -4.28 -28.99
CA ALA A 366 -5.63 -4.68 -30.36
C ALA A 366 -5.56 -6.20 -30.55
N SER A 367 -4.64 -6.87 -29.86
CA SER A 367 -4.53 -8.34 -29.84
C SER A 367 -5.80 -9.00 -29.32
N SER A 368 -6.51 -8.40 -28.38
CA SER A 368 -7.77 -8.93 -27.84
C SER A 368 -8.96 -8.80 -28.79
N LEU A 369 -8.84 -8.04 -29.89
CA LEU A 369 -9.91 -7.76 -30.84
C LEU A 369 -9.89 -8.69 -32.07
N THR A 370 -8.80 -9.42 -32.29
CA THR A 370 -8.66 -10.31 -33.46
C THR A 370 -8.62 -11.77 -33.05
N PRO A 371 -9.13 -12.71 -33.88
CA PRO A 371 -9.06 -14.13 -33.57
C PRO A 371 -7.61 -14.63 -33.39
N SER A 372 -6.68 -14.19 -34.22
CA SER A 372 -5.26 -14.56 -34.13
C SER A 372 -4.61 -14.01 -32.85
N GLY A 373 -4.82 -12.73 -32.52
CA GLY A 373 -4.30 -12.13 -31.31
C GLY A 373 -4.89 -12.78 -30.04
N THR A 374 -6.20 -13.07 -30.04
CA THR A 374 -6.85 -13.78 -28.95
C THR A 374 -6.26 -15.18 -28.75
N ALA A 375 -5.92 -15.90 -29.84
CA ALA A 375 -5.26 -17.20 -29.74
C ALA A 375 -3.88 -17.09 -29.08
N VAL A 376 -3.10 -16.06 -29.41
CA VAL A 376 -1.81 -15.77 -28.77
C VAL A 376 -2.00 -15.45 -27.27
N LEU A 377 -2.96 -14.59 -26.91
CA LEU A 377 -3.23 -14.25 -25.50
C LEU A 377 -3.65 -15.50 -24.68
N ARG A 378 -4.44 -16.40 -25.27
CA ARG A 378 -4.80 -17.68 -24.61
C ARG A 378 -3.59 -18.60 -24.44
N SER A 379 -2.67 -18.64 -25.40
CA SER A 379 -1.42 -19.40 -25.28
C SER A 379 -0.55 -18.85 -24.14
N LEU A 380 -0.38 -17.54 -24.06
CA LEU A 380 0.38 -16.87 -22.99
C LEU A 380 -0.28 -17.05 -21.62
N TRP A 381 -1.63 -17.05 -21.57
CA TRP A 381 -2.37 -17.39 -20.35
C TRP A 381 -2.09 -18.81 -19.88
N SER A 382 -2.10 -19.79 -20.80
CA SER A 382 -1.81 -21.19 -20.49
C SER A 382 -0.37 -21.38 -20.00
N GLU A 383 0.58 -20.66 -20.60
CA GLU A 383 1.99 -20.65 -20.15
C GLU A 383 2.12 -20.06 -18.74
N ALA A 384 1.56 -18.88 -18.50
CA ALA A 384 1.56 -18.24 -17.18
C ALA A 384 0.89 -19.13 -16.11
N LYS A 385 -0.19 -19.82 -16.46
CA LYS A 385 -0.84 -20.82 -15.60
C LYS A 385 0.13 -21.95 -15.23
N THR A 386 0.80 -22.54 -16.23
CA THR A 386 1.75 -23.63 -16.02
C THR A 386 2.93 -23.18 -15.13
N ILE A 387 3.47 -21.97 -15.37
CA ILE A 387 4.52 -21.40 -14.53
C ILE A 387 4.03 -21.23 -13.08
N SER A 388 2.78 -20.79 -12.89
CA SER A 388 2.21 -20.61 -11.56
C SER A 388 1.99 -21.94 -10.82
N GLU A 389 1.54 -22.98 -11.52
CA GLU A 389 1.37 -24.33 -10.97
C GLU A 389 2.72 -24.91 -10.54
N ILE A 390 3.75 -24.80 -11.38
CA ILE A 390 5.13 -25.23 -11.05
C ILE A 390 5.65 -24.44 -9.85
N SER A 391 5.40 -23.14 -9.82
CA SER A 391 5.84 -22.29 -8.70
C SER A 391 5.20 -22.67 -7.38
N PHE A 392 3.93 -23.09 -7.39
CA PHE A 392 3.27 -23.62 -6.21
C PHE A 392 3.87 -24.95 -5.77
N ASP A 393 3.99 -25.90 -6.68
CA ASP A 393 4.47 -27.26 -6.37
C ASP A 393 5.95 -27.28 -5.92
N GLN A 394 6.76 -26.34 -6.39
CA GLN A 394 8.17 -26.20 -6.01
C GLN A 394 8.42 -25.16 -4.90
N SER A 395 7.35 -24.53 -4.39
CA SER A 395 7.50 -23.54 -3.32
C SER A 395 8.05 -24.18 -2.05
N THR A 396 9.08 -23.57 -1.48
CA THR A 396 9.53 -23.96 -0.14
C THR A 396 8.56 -23.48 0.92
N PRO A 397 8.24 -24.30 1.94
CA PRO A 397 7.36 -23.85 3.02
C PRO A 397 7.88 -22.56 3.67
N ALA A 398 7.03 -21.55 3.75
CA ALA A 398 7.35 -20.34 4.48
C ALA A 398 7.53 -20.65 5.98
N SER A 399 8.32 -19.83 6.70
CA SER A 399 8.40 -19.96 8.15
C SER A 399 7.01 -19.80 8.77
N ALA A 400 6.73 -20.50 9.86
CA ALA A 400 5.46 -20.39 10.59
C ALA A 400 5.11 -18.93 10.92
N TYR A 401 6.11 -18.13 11.30
CA TYR A 401 5.97 -16.70 11.63
C TYR A 401 5.53 -15.83 10.45
N SER A 402 5.87 -16.20 9.23
CA SER A 402 5.45 -15.51 7.99
C SER A 402 4.15 -16.09 7.44
N PHE A 403 3.98 -17.41 7.53
CA PHE A 403 2.82 -18.11 7.00
C PHE A 403 1.53 -17.77 7.76
N ALA A 404 1.52 -17.87 9.09
CA ALA A 404 0.32 -17.71 9.88
C ALA A 404 -0.41 -16.36 9.65
N PRO A 405 0.24 -15.19 9.70
CA PRO A 405 -0.44 -13.92 9.47
C PRO A 405 -0.92 -13.74 8.02
N SER A 406 -0.17 -14.23 7.04
CA SER A 406 -0.57 -14.16 5.63
C SER A 406 -1.79 -15.04 5.37
N TYR A 407 -1.78 -16.25 5.95
CA TYR A 407 -2.87 -17.19 5.78
C TYR A 407 -4.14 -16.77 6.51
N ALA A 408 -4.02 -16.12 7.68
CA ALA A 408 -5.15 -15.53 8.39
C ALA A 408 -5.88 -14.48 7.54
N GLN A 409 -5.16 -13.66 6.79
CA GLN A 409 -5.75 -12.70 5.85
C GLN A 409 -6.43 -13.39 4.65
N VAL A 410 -5.86 -14.48 4.17
CA VAL A 410 -6.46 -15.28 3.10
C VAL A 410 -7.78 -15.90 3.56
N LEU A 411 -7.81 -16.50 4.74
CA LEU A 411 -9.02 -17.14 5.29
C LEU A 411 -10.17 -16.16 5.60
N GLN A 412 -9.88 -14.88 5.80
CA GLN A 412 -10.94 -13.87 5.91
C GLN A 412 -11.68 -13.60 4.58
N ARG A 413 -11.09 -13.97 3.46
CA ARG A 413 -11.57 -13.63 2.13
C ARG A 413 -11.99 -14.84 1.31
N TRP A 414 -11.45 -16.02 1.63
CA TRP A 414 -11.57 -17.24 0.84
C TRP A 414 -12.00 -18.44 1.67
N LYS A 415 -12.67 -19.39 1.05
CA LYS A 415 -13.02 -20.65 1.69
C LYS A 415 -11.76 -21.47 1.97
N THR A 416 -11.78 -22.26 3.03
CA THR A 416 -10.62 -23.05 3.48
C THR A 416 -10.06 -23.97 2.41
N GLU A 417 -10.93 -24.62 1.63
CA GLU A 417 -10.55 -25.59 0.61
C GLU A 417 -9.75 -24.96 -0.55
N GLU A 418 -9.96 -23.66 -0.79
CA GLU A 418 -9.36 -22.94 -1.91
C GLU A 418 -8.16 -22.08 -1.46
N SER A 419 -8.03 -21.86 -0.16
CA SER A 419 -7.18 -20.80 0.41
C SER A 419 -5.69 -20.98 0.15
N LEU A 420 -5.16 -22.21 0.13
CA LEU A 420 -3.73 -22.46 -0.08
C LEU A 420 -3.26 -22.14 -1.50
N ARG A 421 -4.12 -22.36 -2.51
CA ARG A 421 -3.76 -22.17 -3.92
C ARG A 421 -4.24 -20.86 -4.51
N VAL A 422 -5.05 -20.08 -3.81
CA VAL A 422 -5.75 -18.90 -4.33
C VAL A 422 -4.88 -17.91 -5.10
N HIS A 423 -3.64 -17.72 -4.66
CA HIS A 423 -2.71 -16.80 -5.34
C HIS A 423 -2.08 -17.39 -6.60
N TYR A 424 -2.07 -18.72 -6.71
CA TYR A 424 -1.48 -19.46 -7.82
C TYR A 424 -2.52 -19.92 -8.85
N GLU A 425 -3.80 -19.90 -8.48
CA GLU A 425 -4.86 -20.39 -9.38
C GLU A 425 -5.08 -19.47 -10.58
N TYR A 426 -5.25 -20.10 -11.72
CA TYR A 426 -5.69 -19.53 -12.98
C TYR A 426 -6.95 -20.27 -13.46
N SER A 427 -7.90 -19.54 -14.06
CA SER A 427 -9.03 -20.19 -14.74
C SER A 427 -8.54 -21.06 -15.89
N PRO A 428 -9.29 -22.11 -16.28
CA PRO A 428 -8.95 -22.93 -17.44
C PRO A 428 -8.72 -22.08 -18.69
N ASP A 429 -9.56 -21.06 -18.91
CA ASP A 429 -9.52 -20.16 -20.05
C ASP A 429 -9.34 -18.71 -19.62
N LEU A 430 -8.70 -17.92 -20.49
CA LEU A 430 -8.61 -16.47 -20.33
C LEU A 430 -9.97 -15.82 -20.55
N ASP A 431 -10.40 -15.01 -19.60
CA ASP A 431 -11.47 -14.03 -19.78
C ASP A 431 -10.97 -12.89 -20.69
N VAL A 432 -11.16 -13.06 -22.00
CA VAL A 432 -10.67 -12.09 -23.01
C VAL A 432 -11.40 -10.76 -22.92
N GLU A 433 -12.70 -10.78 -22.61
CA GLU A 433 -13.46 -9.53 -22.44
C GLU A 433 -12.97 -8.75 -21.22
N GLY A 434 -12.87 -9.43 -20.08
CA GLY A 434 -12.30 -8.82 -18.87
C GLY A 434 -10.85 -8.34 -19.06
N PHE A 435 -10.03 -9.07 -19.84
CA PHE A 435 -8.69 -8.59 -20.20
C PHE A 435 -8.75 -7.28 -20.99
N ARG A 436 -9.60 -7.22 -22.02
CA ARG A 436 -9.81 -6.02 -22.85
C ARG A 436 -10.25 -4.83 -22.02
N GLU A 437 -11.28 -5.00 -21.19
CA GLU A 437 -11.78 -3.94 -20.29
C GLU A 437 -10.68 -3.40 -19.38
N ARG A 438 -9.82 -4.25 -18.81
CA ARG A 438 -8.73 -3.82 -17.93
C ARG A 438 -7.68 -3.02 -18.69
N VAL A 439 -7.26 -3.51 -19.86
CA VAL A 439 -6.28 -2.80 -20.68
C VAL A 439 -6.85 -1.49 -21.24
N GLU A 440 -8.12 -1.47 -21.63
CA GLU A 440 -8.80 -0.27 -22.11
C GLU A 440 -8.94 0.80 -21.02
N GLY A 441 -9.10 0.38 -19.77
CA GLY A 441 -9.09 1.27 -18.62
C GLY A 441 -7.72 1.91 -18.33
N MET A 442 -6.62 1.30 -18.81
CA MET A 442 -5.25 1.77 -18.60
C MET A 442 -4.81 2.74 -19.72
N ARG A 443 -5.48 3.87 -19.81
CA ARG A 443 -5.24 4.93 -20.80
C ARG A 443 -4.81 6.23 -20.11
N PRO A 444 -4.21 7.18 -20.84
CA PRO A 444 -3.69 8.42 -20.27
C PRO A 444 -4.71 9.16 -19.39
N GLU A 445 -5.99 9.24 -19.83
CA GLU A 445 -7.05 9.97 -19.15
C GLU A 445 -7.46 9.35 -17.81
N ASN A 446 -7.02 8.13 -17.54
CA ASN A 446 -7.33 7.40 -16.30
C ASN A 446 -6.11 7.23 -15.37
N ALA A 447 -4.97 7.83 -15.73
CA ALA A 447 -3.73 7.67 -15.00
C ALA A 447 -3.42 8.85 -14.08
N VAL A 448 -3.19 8.61 -12.80
CA VAL A 448 -2.45 9.56 -11.96
C VAL A 448 -0.97 9.26 -12.10
N THR A 449 -0.23 10.24 -12.62
CA THR A 449 1.22 10.11 -12.85
C THR A 449 1.97 10.75 -11.69
N GLU A 450 2.79 9.96 -10.98
CA GLU A 450 3.71 10.46 -9.98
C GLU A 450 5.13 10.52 -10.56
N TRP A 451 5.75 11.69 -10.52
CA TRP A 451 7.13 11.90 -10.95
C TRP A 451 8.01 12.28 -9.77
N ARG A 452 8.77 11.34 -9.29
CA ARG A 452 9.68 11.53 -8.17
C ARG A 452 11.09 11.77 -8.67
N SER A 453 11.48 13.02 -8.75
CA SER A 453 12.82 13.49 -9.13
C SER A 453 13.02 14.90 -8.60
N ARG A 454 14.22 15.20 -8.13
CA ARG A 454 14.58 16.57 -7.74
C ARG A 454 14.63 17.48 -8.97
N GLU A 455 15.22 16.98 -10.04
CA GLU A 455 15.38 17.72 -11.29
C GLU A 455 14.02 18.04 -11.93
N ALA A 456 13.13 17.04 -12.04
CA ALA A 456 11.78 17.26 -12.56
C ALA A 456 10.97 18.22 -11.66
N TYR A 457 11.13 18.15 -10.34
CA TYR A 457 10.46 19.05 -9.41
C TYR A 457 10.94 20.50 -9.57
N ASP A 458 12.26 20.72 -9.63
CA ASP A 458 12.86 22.06 -9.72
C ASP A 458 12.55 22.70 -11.08
N ASN A 459 12.57 21.91 -12.18
CA ASN A 459 12.32 22.34 -13.57
C ASN A 459 10.87 22.09 -14.03
N ALA A 460 9.92 21.94 -13.11
CA ALA A 460 8.53 21.72 -13.49
C ALA A 460 8.02 22.85 -14.41
N PRO A 461 7.24 22.52 -15.47
CA PRO A 461 6.80 23.49 -16.48
C PRO A 461 6.03 24.67 -15.91
N GLU A 462 6.00 25.79 -16.66
CA GLU A 462 5.15 26.94 -16.35
C GLU A 462 3.67 26.52 -16.23
N GLY A 463 2.95 27.12 -15.31
CA GLY A 463 1.56 26.74 -15.00
C GLY A 463 1.43 25.61 -13.98
N THR A 464 2.55 25.04 -13.51
CA THR A 464 2.54 24.06 -12.40
C THR A 464 2.18 24.74 -11.09
N VAL A 465 1.26 24.15 -10.34
CA VAL A 465 0.78 24.65 -9.05
C VAL A 465 1.58 24.03 -7.91
N GLU A 466 2.19 24.87 -7.08
CA GLU A 466 2.85 24.42 -5.86
C GLU A 466 1.81 24.19 -4.77
N LYS A 467 1.89 23.05 -4.10
CA LYS A 467 0.99 22.60 -3.05
C LYS A 467 1.76 22.13 -1.83
N ARG A 468 1.03 22.03 -0.71
CA ARG A 468 1.57 21.53 0.55
C ARG A 468 0.63 20.49 1.13
N GLU A 469 1.15 19.29 1.38
CA GLU A 469 0.39 18.21 1.99
C GLU A 469 0.20 18.50 3.49
N LYS A 470 -1.03 18.33 3.97
CA LYS A 470 -1.53 18.78 5.27
C LYS A 470 -0.81 18.12 6.47
N TRP A 471 -0.55 16.82 6.39
CA TRP A 471 -0.16 16.03 7.56
C TRP A 471 1.35 15.97 7.79
N TYR A 472 2.10 15.76 6.72
CA TYR A 472 3.57 15.70 6.77
C TYR A 472 4.24 16.99 6.34
N ASP A 473 3.43 18.01 6.00
CA ASP A 473 3.91 19.33 5.58
C ASP A 473 4.85 19.24 4.37
N ILE A 474 4.49 18.39 3.38
CA ILE A 474 5.33 18.11 2.22
C ILE A 474 5.00 19.08 1.11
N GLN A 475 6.00 19.78 0.61
CA GLN A 475 5.89 20.54 -0.63
C GLN A 475 5.93 19.58 -1.82
N TYR A 476 5.01 19.77 -2.75
CA TYR A 476 4.95 19.06 -4.03
C TYR A 476 4.33 19.98 -5.07
N LYS A 477 4.41 19.62 -6.34
CA LYS A 477 3.84 20.39 -7.42
C LYS A 477 2.89 19.52 -8.23
N THR A 478 1.86 20.14 -8.84
CA THR A 478 0.95 19.44 -9.73
C THR A 478 0.67 20.26 -10.97
N ARG A 479 0.49 19.58 -12.09
CA ARG A 479 -0.11 20.14 -13.29
C ARG A 479 -1.03 19.11 -13.95
N ASP A 480 -1.92 19.58 -14.75
CA ASP A 480 -2.72 18.72 -15.60
C ASP A 480 -1.90 18.25 -16.82
N VAL A 481 -2.18 17.03 -17.28
CA VAL A 481 -1.68 16.53 -18.56
C VAL A 481 -2.35 17.32 -19.67
N THR A 482 -1.59 17.80 -20.65
CA THR A 482 -2.15 18.59 -21.76
C THR A 482 -2.85 17.69 -22.78
N SER A 483 -3.72 18.28 -23.60
CA SER A 483 -4.40 17.54 -24.67
C SER A 483 -3.39 17.03 -25.73
N GLU A 484 -2.31 17.77 -25.95
CA GLU A 484 -1.23 17.40 -26.85
C GLU A 484 -0.46 16.19 -26.31
N GLU A 485 -0.18 16.13 -25.01
CA GLU A 485 0.45 14.99 -24.36
C GLU A 485 -0.45 13.75 -24.44
N ILE A 486 -1.76 13.91 -24.15
CA ILE A 486 -2.72 12.81 -24.30
C ILE A 486 -2.75 12.30 -25.74
N ALA A 487 -2.80 13.19 -26.72
CA ALA A 487 -2.78 12.82 -28.14
C ALA A 487 -1.49 12.05 -28.48
N LEU A 488 -0.34 12.58 -28.10
CA LEU A 488 0.98 11.96 -28.35
C LEU A 488 1.07 10.55 -27.71
N TRP A 489 0.60 10.39 -26.47
CA TRP A 489 0.62 9.10 -25.80
C TRP A 489 -0.47 8.14 -26.31
N SER A 490 -1.50 8.65 -26.98
CA SER A 490 -2.59 7.88 -27.58
C SER A 490 -2.34 7.53 -29.05
N GLU A 491 -1.44 8.22 -29.74
CA GLU A 491 -1.07 7.91 -31.12
C GLU A 491 -0.24 6.63 -31.21
N SER A 492 -0.39 5.90 -32.32
CA SER A 492 0.43 4.71 -32.58
C SER A 492 1.90 5.13 -32.72
N ALA A 493 2.81 4.44 -32.05
CA ALA A 493 4.24 4.51 -32.35
C ALA A 493 4.49 3.88 -33.76
N GLY A 494 4.18 4.60 -34.78
CA GLY A 494 4.23 4.12 -36.18
C GLY A 494 4.29 5.27 -37.13
N SER A 495 5.41 5.97 -37.15
CA SER A 495 6.13 6.56 -38.29
C SER A 495 7.27 7.44 -37.77
N ASP A 496 8.32 6.83 -37.26
CA ASP A 496 9.62 7.44 -37.47
C ASP A 496 9.83 7.32 -38.98
N LYS A 497 9.41 8.33 -39.72
CA LYS A 497 9.99 8.59 -41.04
C LYS A 497 11.45 8.88 -40.74
N GLU A 498 12.30 7.88 -40.97
CA GLU A 498 13.71 8.12 -41.25
C GLU A 498 13.71 9.21 -42.32
N GLY A 499 14.27 10.34 -41.99
CA GLY A 499 14.50 11.40 -42.97
C GLY A 499 15.47 10.85 -44.01
N ASP A 500 14.93 10.47 -45.13
CA ASP A 500 15.72 10.32 -46.36
C ASP A 500 16.38 11.67 -46.59
N GLY A 501 17.65 11.74 -46.25
CA GLY A 501 18.53 12.82 -46.70
C GLY A 501 18.69 12.68 -48.20
N ASP A 502 18.00 13.53 -48.94
CA ASP A 502 18.31 13.80 -50.33
C ASP A 502 19.78 14.24 -50.41
N GLY A 503 20.61 13.33 -50.86
CA GLY A 503 21.96 13.57 -51.30
C GLY A 503 21.98 13.45 -52.79
N ASP A 504 21.66 14.55 -53.51
CA ASP A 504 22.04 14.73 -54.90
C ASP A 504 23.57 14.64 -55.04
N GLY A 505 24.03 13.70 -55.80
CA GLY A 505 25.42 13.50 -56.15
C GLY A 505 25.51 12.91 -57.55
N ASP A 506 25.43 13.78 -58.57
CA ASP A 506 25.88 13.49 -59.95
C ASP A 506 27.31 12.96 -59.91
N GLY A 507 27.56 11.90 -60.67
CA GLY A 507 28.92 11.38 -60.93
C GLY A 507 28.91 10.31 -61.98
N ASP A 508 29.06 10.79 -63.27
CA ASP A 508 29.41 9.97 -64.41
C ASP A 508 30.71 9.17 -64.20
N GLY A 509 30.77 7.96 -64.77
CA GLY A 509 32.06 7.24 -64.91
C GLY A 509 31.92 5.82 -65.41
N ASP A 510 32.22 5.73 -66.68
CA ASP A 510 32.40 4.57 -67.55
C ASP A 510 33.06 3.31 -67.01
N GLY A 511 32.57 2.18 -67.52
CA GLY A 511 33.33 1.09 -68.15
C GLY A 511 34.09 0.12 -67.23
N ASP A 512 33.85 -1.13 -67.26
CA ASP A 512 34.61 -2.14 -67.99
C ASP A 512 34.17 -3.56 -67.58
N ASP A 513 34.26 -4.43 -68.57
CA ASP A 513 33.90 -5.85 -68.53
C ASP A 513 34.75 -6.69 -67.57
N GLY A 514 34.22 -7.78 -67.12
CA GLY A 514 35.02 -8.81 -66.47
C GLY A 514 34.21 -10.03 -65.96
N ASP A 515 34.08 -11.01 -66.84
CA ASP A 515 33.73 -12.41 -66.60
C ASP A 515 34.46 -13.03 -65.42
N GLY A 516 33.80 -13.92 -64.71
CA GLY A 516 34.48 -14.79 -63.75
C GLY A 516 33.56 -15.72 -63.00
N ASP A 517 33.33 -16.83 -63.54
CA ASP A 517 32.73 -18.07 -63.09
C ASP A 517 33.20 -18.63 -61.72
N LEU A 518 32.34 -19.44 -61.18
CA LEU A 518 32.54 -20.71 -60.41
C LEU A 518 32.61 -20.67 -58.88
N ASN A 519 31.61 -21.39 -58.33
CA ASN A 519 31.64 -22.47 -57.31
C ASN A 519 32.43 -22.26 -56.00
N ASP A 520 31.76 -22.27 -54.85
CA ASP A 520 31.45 -23.44 -53.96
C ASP A 520 30.48 -23.04 -52.86
#